data_0657a840ea9df327461488380f2fed31
#
_entry.id   0657a840ea9df327461488380f2fed31
#
_cell.length_a   1.000
_cell.length_b   1.000
_cell.length_c   1.000
_cell.angle_alpha   90.00
_cell.angle_beta   90.00
_cell.angle_gamma   90.00
#
_symmetry.space_group_name_H-M   'P 1'
#
loop_
_entity.id
_entity.type
_entity.pdbx_description
1 polymer ?
#
loop_
_entity_poly.entity_id
_entity_poly.type
_entity_poly.pdbx_seq_one_letter_code
_entity_poly.pdbx_strand_id
1 'polypeptide(L)'
;MLKLGLLEKYKEFGVIFTRPVVGFHLIYGTQDNVFSFARMEEFAGFLSARGVPFPLFSAFLSAYAQFICGALFIVGAATRYAAVVIIVNFIAALVIAHIGDAYPNMFPALMMLAAACFFLLHGAGELSIDSKLEKSRG
;
A
#
# COMPACT_ATOMS: atom_id res chain seq x y z
N MET A 1 13.61 12.22 -33.28
CA MET A 1 13.22 11.42 -32.11
C MET A 1 14.22 11.62 -31.01
N LEU A 2 13.71 12.00 -29.83
CA LEU A 2 14.55 12.21 -28.67
C LEU A 2 15.28 10.91 -28.29
N LYS A 3 16.60 11.01 -28.14
CA LYS A 3 17.46 9.89 -27.71
C LYS A 3 17.27 9.55 -26.21
N LEU A 4 16.00 9.38 -25.80
CA LEU A 4 15.68 8.99 -24.41
C LEU A 4 15.84 7.48 -24.16
N GLY A 5 16.12 6.71 -25.21
CA GLY A 5 16.46 5.28 -25.09
C GLY A 5 17.65 4.98 -24.19
N LEU A 6 18.50 5.99 -23.94
CA LEU A 6 19.58 5.87 -22.95
C LEU A 6 19.06 5.64 -21.52
N LEU A 7 17.81 6.05 -21.23
CA LEU A 7 17.19 5.88 -19.92
C LEU A 7 16.65 4.45 -19.72
N GLU A 8 16.48 3.68 -20.78
CA GLU A 8 15.95 2.31 -20.70
C GLU A 8 16.75 1.42 -19.73
N LYS A 9 18.06 1.61 -19.69
CA LYS A 9 18.94 0.88 -18.75
C LYS A 9 18.67 1.18 -17.28
N TYR A 10 17.95 2.27 -16.98
CA TYR A 10 17.64 2.70 -15.62
C TYR A 10 16.18 2.43 -15.23
N LYS A 11 15.40 1.80 -16.08
CA LYS A 11 13.97 1.57 -15.84
C LYS A 11 13.68 0.84 -14.52
N GLU A 12 14.55 -0.08 -14.13
CA GLU A 12 14.42 -0.84 -12.89
C GLU A 12 14.58 0.02 -11.62
N PHE A 13 15.20 1.20 -11.77
CA PHE A 13 15.38 2.12 -10.65
C PHE A 13 14.18 3.07 -10.45
N GLY A 14 13.25 3.12 -11.40
CA GLY A 14 12.08 4.00 -11.31
C GLY A 14 11.22 3.72 -10.07
N VAL A 15 11.12 2.48 -9.68
CA VAL A 15 10.35 2.04 -8.50
C VAL A 15 10.90 2.58 -7.18
N ILE A 16 12.18 2.97 -7.13
CA ILE A 16 12.81 3.56 -5.93
C ILE A 16 12.13 4.87 -5.51
N PHE A 17 11.58 5.61 -6.46
CA PHE A 17 10.88 6.87 -6.17
C PHE A 17 9.46 6.63 -5.65
N THR A 18 8.81 5.58 -6.10
CA THR A 18 7.41 5.27 -5.73
C THR A 18 7.30 4.51 -4.41
N ARG A 19 8.20 3.57 -4.14
CA ARG A 19 8.16 2.76 -2.91
C ARG A 19 8.15 3.59 -1.62
N PRO A 20 9.10 4.55 -1.40
CA PRO A 20 9.09 5.32 -0.16
C PRO A 20 7.89 6.24 -0.03
N VAL A 21 7.41 6.82 -1.12
CA VAL A 21 6.23 7.70 -1.09
C VAL A 21 4.97 6.90 -0.75
N VAL A 22 4.76 5.78 -1.41
CA VAL A 22 3.60 4.91 -1.15
C VAL A 22 3.66 4.33 0.26
N GLY A 23 4.82 3.82 0.65
CA GLY A 23 5.03 3.26 1.99
C GLY A 23 4.82 4.29 3.10
N PHE A 24 5.35 5.50 2.92
CA PHE A 24 5.14 6.60 3.86
C PHE A 24 3.66 6.97 3.97
N HIS A 25 2.95 7.07 2.86
CA HIS A 25 1.52 7.39 2.86
C HIS A 25 0.71 6.36 3.66
N LEU A 26 0.99 5.07 3.47
CA LEU A 26 0.31 3.99 4.19
C LEU A 26 0.59 4.04 5.69
N ILE A 27 1.83 4.28 6.09
CA ILE A 27 2.22 4.42 7.49
C ILE A 27 1.58 5.66 8.10
N TYR A 28 1.70 6.79 7.44
CA TYR A 28 1.15 8.07 7.92
C TYR A 28 -0.36 7.99 8.10
N GLY A 29 -1.07 7.39 7.15
CA GLY A 29 -2.52 7.27 7.18
C GLY A 29 -3.06 6.32 8.25
N THR A 30 -2.23 5.43 8.80
CA THR A 30 -2.65 4.41 9.77
C THR A 30 -1.96 4.52 11.12
N GLN A 31 -0.95 5.38 11.27
CA GLN A 31 -0.18 5.51 12.51
C GLN A 31 -1.06 5.84 13.73
N ASP A 32 -2.03 6.71 13.57
CA ASP A 32 -2.95 7.08 14.65
C ASP A 32 -3.72 5.88 15.17
N ASN A 33 -4.20 5.03 14.26
CA ASN A 33 -4.93 3.82 14.61
C ASN A 33 -4.02 2.79 15.29
N VAL A 34 -2.78 2.65 14.82
CA VAL A 34 -1.82 1.67 15.36
C VAL A 34 -1.35 2.07 16.76
N PHE A 35 -1.13 3.35 17.01
CA PHE A 35 -0.58 3.85 18.28
C PHE A 35 -1.64 4.35 19.27
N SER A 36 -2.91 4.42 18.90
CA SER A 36 -4.00 4.86 19.76
C SER A 36 -5.20 3.92 19.63
N PHE A 37 -5.54 3.27 20.73
CA PHE A 37 -6.72 2.39 20.77
C PHE A 37 -8.02 3.18 20.54
N ALA A 38 -8.10 4.41 21.06
CA ALA A 38 -9.26 5.28 20.85
C ALA A 38 -9.48 5.56 19.34
N ARG A 39 -8.40 5.83 18.60
CA ARG A 39 -8.47 6.00 17.15
C ARG A 39 -8.87 4.73 16.42
N MET A 40 -8.41 3.59 16.91
CA MET A 40 -8.82 2.28 16.36
C MET A 40 -10.33 2.03 16.60
N GLU A 41 -10.85 2.39 17.78
CA GLU A 41 -12.29 2.30 18.07
C GLU A 41 -13.12 3.23 17.17
N GLU A 42 -12.64 4.44 16.91
CA GLU A 42 -13.29 5.36 15.95
C GLU A 42 -13.37 4.73 14.55
N PHE A 43 -12.27 4.11 14.10
CA PHE A 43 -12.25 3.41 12.82
C PHE A 43 -13.22 2.21 12.83
N ALA A 44 -13.26 1.44 13.90
CA ALA A 44 -14.23 0.35 14.06
C ALA A 44 -15.68 0.87 14.00
N GLY A 45 -15.96 1.99 14.64
CA GLY A 45 -17.25 2.66 14.57
C GLY A 45 -17.65 3.07 13.14
N PHE A 46 -16.70 3.61 12.41
CA PHE A 46 -16.88 3.94 10.99
C PHE A 46 -17.23 2.70 10.16
N LEU A 47 -16.52 1.59 10.37
CA LEU A 47 -16.80 0.33 9.68
C LEU A 47 -18.13 -0.27 10.07
N SER A 48 -18.47 -0.23 11.37
CA SER A 48 -19.73 -0.71 11.89
C SER A 48 -20.93 0.02 11.26
N ALA A 49 -20.84 1.34 11.13
CA ALA A 49 -21.86 2.16 10.48
C ALA A 49 -22.10 1.78 9.01
N ARG A 50 -21.14 1.11 8.39
CA ARG A 50 -21.22 0.63 7.00
C ARG A 50 -21.53 -0.87 6.88
N GLY A 51 -21.92 -1.50 7.98
CA GLY A 51 -22.34 -2.90 8.00
C GLY A 51 -21.19 -3.92 7.91
N VAL A 52 -19.97 -3.51 8.20
CA VAL A 52 -18.82 -4.43 8.21
C VAL A 52 -18.92 -5.36 9.42
N PRO A 53 -18.88 -6.70 9.24
CA PRO A 53 -18.90 -7.63 10.36
C PRO A 53 -17.58 -7.57 11.15
N PHE A 54 -17.66 -7.84 12.46
CA PHE A 54 -16.51 -7.78 13.36
C PHE A 54 -15.70 -6.49 13.19
N PRO A 55 -16.32 -5.31 13.40
CA PRO A 55 -15.74 -4.04 13.01
C PRO A 55 -14.39 -3.73 13.68
N LEU A 56 -14.23 -4.08 14.97
CA LEU A 56 -12.96 -3.86 15.65
C LEU A 56 -11.83 -4.74 15.09
N PHE A 57 -12.10 -6.01 14.85
CA PHE A 57 -11.14 -6.92 14.21
C PHE A 57 -10.79 -6.44 12.79
N SER A 58 -11.79 -6.05 12.02
CA SER A 58 -11.59 -5.54 10.65
C SER A 58 -10.77 -4.25 10.64
N ALA A 59 -10.99 -3.36 11.61
CA ALA A 59 -10.21 -2.13 11.78
C ALA A 59 -8.74 -2.45 12.08
N PHE A 60 -8.46 -3.35 13.04
CA PHE A 60 -7.10 -3.79 13.33
C PHE A 60 -6.44 -4.41 12.10
N LEU A 61 -7.14 -5.33 11.44
CA LEU A 61 -6.61 -6.01 10.26
C LEU A 61 -6.21 -5.02 9.16
N SER A 62 -7.08 -4.07 8.83
CA SER A 62 -6.83 -3.07 7.80
C SER A 62 -5.70 -2.11 8.17
N ALA A 63 -5.74 -1.55 9.38
CA ALA A 63 -4.74 -0.58 9.83
C ALA A 63 -3.34 -1.21 9.92
N TYR A 64 -3.22 -2.36 10.53
CA TYR A 64 -1.93 -3.06 10.64
C TYR A 64 -1.43 -3.58 9.30
N ALA A 65 -2.31 -4.08 8.44
CA ALA A 65 -1.92 -4.48 7.08
C ALA A 65 -1.30 -3.31 6.31
N GLN A 66 -1.93 -2.15 6.32
CA GLN A 66 -1.41 -0.95 5.66
C GLN A 66 -0.10 -0.48 6.28
N PHE A 67 -0.01 -0.43 7.60
CA PHE A 67 1.18 0.02 8.31
C PHE A 67 2.38 -0.90 8.02
N ILE A 68 2.21 -2.21 8.17
CA ILE A 68 3.26 -3.21 7.94
C ILE A 68 3.65 -3.24 6.45
N CYS A 69 2.67 -3.29 5.55
CA CYS A 69 2.95 -3.28 4.11
C CYS A 69 3.63 -1.99 3.67
N GLY A 70 3.29 -0.86 4.28
CA GLY A 70 3.97 0.40 4.05
C GLY A 70 5.46 0.32 4.37
N ALA A 71 5.82 -0.25 5.53
CA ALA A 71 7.21 -0.48 5.91
C ALA A 71 7.91 -1.44 4.94
N LEU A 72 7.24 -2.52 4.53
CA LEU A 72 7.77 -3.49 3.56
C LEU A 72 8.05 -2.83 2.19
N PHE A 73 7.19 -1.94 1.73
CA PHE A 73 7.43 -1.20 0.50
C PHE A 73 8.65 -0.28 0.58
N ILE A 74 8.83 0.41 1.72
CA ILE A 74 9.98 1.30 1.90
C ILE A 74 11.29 0.52 1.77
N VAL A 75 11.41 -0.61 2.45
CA VAL A 75 12.63 -1.42 2.42
C VAL A 75 12.70 -2.38 1.22
N GLY A 76 11.60 -2.58 0.52
CA GLY A 76 11.54 -3.49 -0.62
C GLY A 76 11.62 -4.96 -0.23
N ALA A 77 11.00 -5.34 0.89
CA ALA A 77 10.93 -6.72 1.37
C ALA A 77 9.54 -7.31 1.15
N ALA A 78 9.48 -8.55 0.66
CA ALA A 78 8.22 -9.26 0.35
C ALA A 78 7.24 -8.40 -0.44
N THR A 79 7.74 -7.59 -1.35
CA THR A 79 7.00 -6.51 -2.02
C THR A 79 5.75 -7.01 -2.75
N ARG A 80 5.85 -8.12 -3.46
CA ARG A 80 4.70 -8.67 -4.21
C ARG A 80 3.61 -9.21 -3.29
N TYR A 81 3.97 -9.82 -2.16
CA TYR A 81 3.01 -10.28 -1.16
C TYR A 81 2.31 -9.10 -0.48
N ALA A 82 3.08 -8.08 -0.08
CA ALA A 82 2.53 -6.84 0.46
C ALA A 82 1.58 -6.17 -0.55
N ALA A 83 1.94 -6.17 -1.83
CA ALA A 83 1.10 -5.62 -2.89
C ALA A 83 -0.26 -6.33 -2.98
N VAL A 84 -0.31 -7.65 -2.90
CA VAL A 84 -1.58 -8.41 -2.88
C VAL A 84 -2.45 -7.98 -1.70
N VAL A 85 -1.86 -7.89 -0.51
CA VAL A 85 -2.58 -7.44 0.71
C VAL A 85 -3.16 -6.04 0.52
N ILE A 86 -2.37 -5.11 0.00
CA ILE A 86 -2.82 -3.73 -0.24
C ILE A 86 -3.88 -3.65 -1.33
N ILE A 87 -3.80 -4.43 -2.39
CA ILE A 87 -4.83 -4.51 -3.43
C ILE A 87 -6.17 -4.91 -2.80
N VAL A 88 -6.19 -5.98 -2.03
CA VAL A 88 -7.41 -6.46 -1.36
C VAL A 88 -7.95 -5.39 -0.41
N ASN A 89 -7.07 -4.79 0.40
CA ASN A 89 -7.46 -3.76 1.35
C ASN A 89 -8.10 -2.54 0.67
N PHE A 90 -7.52 -2.04 -0.41
CA PHE A 90 -8.05 -0.84 -1.08
C PHE A 90 -9.24 -1.12 -2.00
N ILE A 91 -9.37 -2.31 -2.55
CA ILE A 91 -10.65 -2.71 -3.19
C ILE A 91 -11.77 -2.70 -2.14
N ALA A 92 -11.53 -3.30 -0.97
CA ALA A 92 -12.50 -3.27 0.12
C ALA A 92 -12.80 -1.83 0.57
N ALA A 93 -11.79 -0.99 0.71
CA ALA A 93 -11.97 0.42 1.09
C ALA A 93 -12.81 1.19 0.08
N LEU A 94 -12.59 1.00 -1.21
CA LEU A 94 -13.38 1.66 -2.27
C LEU A 94 -14.84 1.21 -2.23
N VAL A 95 -15.08 -0.08 -2.04
CA VAL A 95 -16.44 -0.64 -2.00
C VAL A 95 -17.18 -0.29 -0.71
N ILE A 96 -16.49 -0.23 0.42
CA ILE A 96 -17.10 0.00 1.75
C ILE A 96 -17.20 1.49 2.06
N ALA A 97 -16.10 2.23 1.89
CA ALA A 97 -15.96 3.58 2.40
C ALA A 97 -16.24 4.68 1.38
N HIS A 98 -16.03 4.42 0.10
CA HIS A 98 -16.02 5.44 -0.95
C HIS A 98 -17.17 5.35 -1.94
N ILE A 99 -18.12 4.42 -1.79
CA ILE A 99 -19.30 4.38 -2.65
C ILE A 99 -20.12 5.67 -2.44
N GLY A 100 -20.34 6.38 -3.53
CA GLY A 100 -21.06 7.66 -3.51
C GLY A 100 -20.19 8.88 -3.26
N ASP A 101 -18.90 8.70 -2.97
CA ASP A 101 -17.97 9.81 -2.79
C ASP A 101 -17.63 10.51 -4.10
N ALA A 102 -17.29 11.80 -4.02
CA ALA A 102 -16.71 12.53 -5.13
C ALA A 102 -15.28 12.01 -5.44
N TYR A 103 -14.91 12.05 -6.71
CA TYR A 103 -13.61 11.57 -7.18
C TYR A 103 -12.41 12.06 -6.36
N PRO A 104 -12.30 13.36 -5.96
CA PRO A 104 -11.15 13.80 -5.16
C PRO A 104 -10.97 13.06 -3.83
N ASN A 105 -12.08 12.61 -3.22
CA ASN A 105 -12.03 11.84 -1.98
C ASN A 105 -11.62 10.38 -2.20
N MET A 106 -11.90 9.85 -3.38
CA MET A 106 -11.54 8.48 -3.77
C MET A 106 -10.09 8.39 -4.26
N PHE A 107 -9.52 9.48 -4.73
CA PHE A 107 -8.24 9.51 -5.42
C PHE A 107 -7.09 8.87 -4.62
N PRO A 108 -6.89 9.16 -3.33
CA PRO A 108 -5.82 8.51 -2.57
C PRO A 108 -5.94 6.98 -2.56
N ALA A 109 -7.14 6.44 -2.37
CA ALA A 109 -7.38 5.00 -2.40
C ALA A 109 -7.12 4.40 -3.78
N LEU A 110 -7.54 5.09 -4.84
CA LEU A 110 -7.28 4.67 -6.22
C LEU A 110 -5.79 4.67 -6.53
N MET A 111 -5.06 5.68 -6.07
CA MET A 111 -3.60 5.75 -6.26
C MET A 111 -2.87 4.64 -5.51
N MET A 112 -3.28 4.33 -4.29
CA MET A 112 -2.68 3.21 -3.55
C MET A 112 -2.96 1.88 -4.22
N LEU A 113 -4.16 1.67 -4.73
CA LEU A 113 -4.51 0.49 -5.50
C LEU A 113 -3.67 0.37 -6.77
N ALA A 114 -3.55 1.44 -7.55
CA ALA A 114 -2.75 1.46 -8.76
C ALA A 114 -1.26 1.20 -8.47
N ALA A 115 -0.72 1.82 -7.44
CA ALA A 115 0.66 1.61 -7.00
C ALA A 115 0.91 0.16 -6.58
N ALA A 116 -0.02 -0.44 -5.84
CA ALA A 116 0.09 -1.85 -5.43
C ALA A 116 0.04 -2.80 -6.64
N CYS A 117 -0.81 -2.53 -7.62
CA CYS A 117 -0.82 -3.28 -8.87
C CYS A 117 0.53 -3.18 -9.60
N PHE A 118 1.11 -1.98 -9.64
CA PHE A 118 2.44 -1.78 -10.21
C PHE A 118 3.50 -2.61 -9.47
N PHE A 119 3.51 -2.57 -8.13
CA PHE A 119 4.47 -3.34 -7.34
C PHE A 119 4.28 -4.86 -7.48
N LEU A 120 3.04 -5.31 -7.65
CA LEU A 120 2.75 -6.72 -7.89
C LEU A 120 3.40 -7.23 -9.17
N LEU A 121 3.31 -6.45 -10.23
CA LEU A 121 3.84 -6.81 -11.55
C LEU A 121 5.35 -6.58 -11.64
N HIS A 122 5.81 -5.41 -11.22
CA HIS A 122 7.22 -5.01 -11.31
C HIS A 122 8.10 -5.65 -10.24
N GLY A 123 7.58 -5.83 -9.02
CA GLY A 123 8.36 -6.20 -7.84
C GLY A 123 9.07 -5.00 -7.23
N ALA A 124 10.08 -5.26 -6.38
CA ALA A 124 10.76 -4.24 -5.58
C ALA A 124 11.84 -3.46 -6.35
N GLY A 125 12.33 -3.99 -7.47
CA GLY A 125 13.45 -3.41 -8.22
C GLY A 125 14.82 -3.77 -7.65
N GLU A 126 15.87 -3.22 -8.25
CA GLU A 126 17.27 -3.58 -7.97
C GLU A 126 17.74 -3.21 -6.56
N LEU A 127 17.38 -2.01 -6.07
CA LEU A 127 17.78 -1.54 -4.75
C LEU A 127 16.70 -1.89 -3.71
N SER A 128 16.70 -3.15 -3.27
CA SER A 128 15.71 -3.69 -2.36
C SER A 128 16.25 -4.90 -1.60
N ILE A 129 15.60 -5.23 -0.48
CA ILE A 129 15.89 -6.46 0.26
C ILE A 129 15.54 -7.69 -0.60
N ASP A 130 14.42 -7.65 -1.33
CA ASP A 130 14.02 -8.75 -2.22
C ASP A 130 15.10 -9.07 -3.26
N SER A 131 15.67 -8.05 -3.90
CA SER A 131 16.77 -8.21 -4.85
C SER A 131 18.03 -8.84 -4.22
N LYS A 132 18.38 -8.42 -3.02
CA LYS A 132 19.53 -8.99 -2.28
C LYS A 132 19.31 -10.46 -1.94
N LEU A 133 18.09 -10.83 -1.51
CA LEU A 133 17.75 -12.21 -1.19
C LEU A 133 17.75 -13.10 -2.43
N GLU A 134 17.26 -12.62 -3.57
CA GLU A 134 17.33 -13.35 -4.83
C GLU A 134 18.76 -13.64 -5.25
N LYS A 135 19.63 -12.63 -5.19
CA LYS A 135 21.08 -12.77 -5.52
C LYS A 135 21.83 -13.71 -4.59
N SER A 136 21.40 -13.87 -3.35
CA SER A 136 22.03 -14.78 -2.37
C SER A 136 21.62 -16.23 -2.55
N ARG A 137 20.52 -16.50 -3.26
CA ARG A 137 20.01 -17.85 -3.51
C ARG A 137 20.46 -18.47 -4.84
N GLY A 138 21.04 -17.68 -5.71
CA GLY A 138 21.60 -18.10 -7.00
C GLY A 138 23.11 -18.27 -6.93
#